data_41ab418193f3ae3e8e59fa88acdf6dba
#
_entry.id   41ab418193f3ae3e8e59fa88acdf6dba
#
_cell.length_a   1.000
_cell.length_b   1.000
_cell.length_c   1.000
_cell.angle_alpha   90.00
_cell.angle_beta   90.00
_cell.angle_gamma   90.00
#
_symmetry.space_group_name_H-M   'P 1'
#
loop_
_entity.id
_entity.type
_entity.pdbx_description
1 polymer ?
#
loop_
_entity_poly.entity_id
_entity_poly.type
_entity_poly.pdbx_seq_one_letter_code
_entity_poly.pdbx_strand_id
1 'polypeptide(L)'
;LFKGHCSERDVSHLVNEAGSDVSVVIGIGGGAVMDTVKAVARRSGVPFVGIPTIAATCAAWTPLSVWYNDEGQALQFEIFDDANFLVLVEPQIVLNAPAEYLLAGIGDTLAKWYEAVVLAPEPENLPLTVRLGINSALAIRDVLLERSEEALADQQRGELSQAFRDVVDAIVAGGGMVGGLGERYTRVAAAHAVHNGLTVLPQTEKYLHGTKVAYGILVQSALLGQDDVLAQLVAAYQRFNLPTRLRELDVDINNRDALDKVITHTLRPVESIHYLPVELTPGVLRAAFEKVETFPR
;
A
#
# COMPACT_ATOMS: atom_id res chain seq x y z
N LEU A 1 0.24 26.67 -2.43
CA LEU A 1 1.18 25.58 -2.76
C LEU A 1 0.78 24.30 -2.02
N PHE A 2 0.70 23.20 -2.75
CA PHE A 2 0.41 21.87 -2.22
C PHE A 2 1.38 21.49 -1.09
N LYS A 3 0.87 21.00 0.05
CA LYS A 3 1.67 20.72 1.24
C LYS A 3 2.11 19.26 1.40
N GLY A 4 1.88 18.45 0.39
CA GLY A 4 2.34 17.05 0.35
C GLY A 4 1.33 16.01 0.82
N HIS A 5 0.10 16.40 1.22
CA HIS A 5 -0.97 15.48 1.60
C HIS A 5 -2.35 16.06 1.29
N CYS A 6 -3.34 15.18 1.14
CA CYS A 6 -4.72 15.55 0.87
C CYS A 6 -5.38 16.08 2.15
N SER A 7 -5.59 17.39 2.24
CA SER A 7 -6.25 18.04 3.37
C SER A 7 -7.48 18.81 2.93
N GLU A 8 -8.43 19.00 3.84
CA GLU A 8 -9.64 19.77 3.60
C GLU A 8 -9.32 21.20 3.13
N ARG A 9 -8.30 21.81 3.75
CA ARG A 9 -7.86 23.15 3.39
C ARG A 9 -7.33 23.23 1.96
N ASP A 10 -6.44 22.28 1.58
CA ASP A 10 -5.81 22.31 0.26
C ASP A 10 -6.82 21.98 -0.84
N VAL A 11 -7.74 21.05 -0.60
CA VAL A 11 -8.82 20.71 -1.54
C VAL A 11 -9.78 21.88 -1.70
N SER A 12 -10.24 22.51 -0.60
CA SER A 12 -11.13 23.67 -0.68
C SER A 12 -10.47 24.87 -1.39
N HIS A 13 -9.18 25.10 -1.13
CA HIS A 13 -8.42 26.14 -1.83
C HIS A 13 -8.37 25.89 -3.34
N LEU A 14 -8.03 24.66 -3.76
CA LEU A 14 -7.94 24.30 -5.19
C LEU A 14 -9.30 24.35 -5.90
N VAL A 15 -10.39 23.95 -5.24
CA VAL A 15 -11.75 24.08 -5.78
C VAL A 15 -12.10 25.56 -6.04
N ASN A 16 -11.77 26.43 -5.09
CA ASN A 16 -12.01 27.87 -5.24
C ASN A 16 -11.15 28.50 -6.34
N GLU A 17 -9.87 28.10 -6.45
CA GLU A 17 -8.97 28.57 -7.52
C GLU A 17 -9.41 28.09 -8.91
N ALA A 18 -9.91 26.85 -9.01
CA ALA A 18 -10.39 26.30 -10.28
C ALA A 18 -11.59 27.05 -10.84
N GLY A 19 -12.49 27.53 -9.96
CA GLY A 19 -13.70 28.21 -10.37
C GLY A 19 -14.73 27.33 -11.09
N SER A 20 -15.74 27.93 -11.69
CA SER A 20 -16.86 27.22 -12.32
C SER A 20 -16.62 26.79 -13.78
N ASP A 21 -15.58 27.28 -14.42
CA ASP A 21 -15.35 27.10 -15.87
C ASP A 21 -14.46 25.88 -16.19
N VAL A 22 -14.04 25.13 -15.13
CA VAL A 22 -13.23 23.93 -15.28
C VAL A 22 -14.11 22.77 -15.73
N SER A 23 -13.69 22.04 -16.77
CA SER A 23 -14.40 20.87 -17.32
C SER A 23 -13.67 19.53 -17.05
N VAL A 24 -12.45 19.57 -16.56
CA VAL A 24 -11.64 18.41 -16.20
C VAL A 24 -10.56 18.82 -15.21
N VAL A 25 -10.22 17.95 -14.27
CA VAL A 25 -9.09 18.13 -13.35
C VAL A 25 -8.05 17.06 -13.63
N ILE A 26 -6.79 17.48 -13.86
CA ILE A 26 -5.68 16.59 -14.20
C ILE A 26 -4.69 16.59 -13.03
N GLY A 27 -4.45 15.41 -12.44
CA GLY A 27 -3.43 15.20 -11.40
C GLY A 27 -2.17 14.60 -12.00
N ILE A 28 -1.03 15.27 -11.81
CA ILE A 28 0.29 14.77 -12.22
C ILE A 28 1.16 14.68 -10.98
N GLY A 29 1.48 13.47 -10.52
CA GLY A 29 2.26 13.30 -9.29
C GLY A 29 2.14 11.91 -8.66
N GLY A 30 2.53 11.81 -7.40
CA GLY A 30 2.38 10.61 -6.58
C GLY A 30 1.02 10.52 -5.88
N GLY A 31 0.86 9.54 -4.98
CA GLY A 31 -0.40 9.23 -4.30
C GLY A 31 -1.07 10.43 -3.62
N ALA A 32 -0.29 11.26 -2.92
CA ALA A 32 -0.83 12.44 -2.25
C ALA A 32 -1.45 13.47 -3.22
N VAL A 33 -0.83 13.65 -4.40
CA VAL A 33 -1.41 14.49 -5.47
C VAL A 33 -2.66 13.83 -6.03
N MET A 34 -2.63 12.52 -6.29
CA MET A 34 -3.79 11.79 -6.81
C MET A 34 -4.99 11.91 -5.87
N ASP A 35 -4.78 11.72 -4.57
CA ASP A 35 -5.85 11.83 -3.57
C ASP A 35 -6.42 13.24 -3.50
N THR A 36 -5.58 14.26 -3.49
CA THR A 36 -6.02 15.66 -3.48
C THR A 36 -6.83 16.01 -4.73
N VAL A 37 -6.33 15.64 -5.91
CA VAL A 37 -6.95 16.02 -7.19
C VAL A 37 -8.25 15.25 -7.44
N LYS A 38 -8.37 13.99 -7.01
CA LYS A 38 -9.63 13.23 -7.02
C LYS A 38 -10.69 13.94 -6.17
N ALA A 39 -10.33 14.35 -4.95
CA ALA A 39 -11.24 15.08 -4.08
C ALA A 39 -11.67 16.44 -4.68
N VAL A 40 -10.75 17.17 -5.32
CA VAL A 40 -11.04 18.41 -6.04
C VAL A 40 -12.01 18.15 -7.20
N ALA A 41 -11.72 17.16 -8.05
CA ALA A 41 -12.58 16.81 -9.19
C ALA A 41 -14.00 16.43 -8.73
N ARG A 42 -14.10 15.62 -7.66
CA ARG A 42 -15.39 15.23 -7.07
C ARG A 42 -16.19 16.43 -6.57
N ARG A 43 -15.55 17.35 -5.85
CA ARG A 43 -16.21 18.56 -5.34
C ARG A 43 -16.61 19.55 -6.44
N SER A 44 -15.82 19.62 -7.51
CA SER A 44 -16.11 20.45 -8.66
C SER A 44 -17.13 19.82 -9.62
N GLY A 45 -17.50 18.55 -9.43
CA GLY A 45 -18.43 17.83 -10.30
C GLY A 45 -17.91 17.57 -11.71
N VAL A 46 -16.57 17.43 -11.87
CA VAL A 46 -15.91 17.26 -13.17
C VAL A 46 -15.07 15.96 -13.19
N PRO A 47 -14.77 15.41 -14.39
CA PRO A 47 -13.93 14.24 -14.54
C PRO A 47 -12.52 14.44 -13.99
N PHE A 48 -11.93 13.35 -13.44
CA PHE A 48 -10.54 13.26 -13.01
C PHE A 48 -9.70 12.48 -14.03
N VAL A 49 -8.54 13.05 -14.39
CA VAL A 49 -7.47 12.37 -15.16
C VAL A 49 -6.22 12.25 -14.27
N GLY A 50 -5.76 11.03 -14.05
CA GLY A 50 -4.56 10.75 -13.24
C GLY A 50 -3.34 10.39 -14.10
N ILE A 51 -2.22 11.08 -13.87
CA ILE A 51 -0.92 10.78 -14.48
C ILE A 51 0.08 10.53 -13.35
N PRO A 52 0.25 9.25 -12.91
CA PRO A 52 1.17 8.93 -11.84
C PRO A 52 2.63 9.13 -12.29
N THR A 53 3.42 9.79 -11.44
CA THR A 53 4.86 9.99 -11.68
C THR A 53 5.73 9.00 -10.93
N ILE A 54 5.13 8.20 -10.05
CA ILE A 54 5.76 7.12 -9.28
C ILE A 54 4.79 5.94 -9.22
N ALA A 55 5.32 4.73 -9.11
CA ALA A 55 4.53 3.51 -8.87
C ALA A 55 4.70 3.04 -7.41
N ALA A 56 4.30 3.88 -6.45
CA ALA A 56 4.38 3.56 -5.03
C ALA A 56 3.08 2.97 -4.46
N THR A 57 1.95 3.21 -5.11
CA THR A 57 0.61 2.73 -4.76
C THR A 57 -0.31 2.72 -5.98
N CYS A 58 -1.51 2.16 -5.84
CA CYS A 58 -2.56 2.21 -6.86
C CYS A 58 -3.44 3.49 -6.79
N ALA A 59 -3.03 4.55 -6.10
CA ALA A 59 -3.84 5.73 -5.85
C ALA A 59 -4.35 6.43 -7.12
N ALA A 60 -3.62 6.35 -8.24
CA ALA A 60 -4.08 6.90 -9.52
C ALA A 60 -5.29 6.16 -10.08
N TRP A 61 -5.43 4.87 -9.79
CA TRP A 61 -6.52 4.01 -10.29
C TRP A 61 -7.74 4.01 -9.37
N THR A 62 -7.51 3.95 -8.04
CA THR A 62 -8.60 3.77 -7.07
C THR A 62 -9.49 5.01 -6.96
N PRO A 63 -10.83 4.87 -6.98
CA PRO A 63 -11.76 5.96 -6.68
C PRO A 63 -11.84 6.19 -5.15
N LEU A 64 -10.72 6.51 -4.55
CA LEU A 64 -10.59 6.69 -3.11
C LEU A 64 -9.52 7.74 -2.82
N SER A 65 -9.75 8.58 -1.80
CA SER A 65 -8.74 9.51 -1.28
C SER A 65 -8.55 9.29 0.21
N VAL A 66 -7.29 9.33 0.66
CA VAL A 66 -6.94 9.35 2.08
C VAL A 66 -6.81 10.80 2.52
N TRP A 67 -7.57 11.16 3.55
CA TRP A 67 -7.60 12.51 4.11
C TRP A 67 -6.67 12.66 5.30
N TYR A 68 -6.03 13.80 5.38
CA TYR A 68 -5.08 14.15 6.43
C TYR A 68 -5.46 15.47 7.11
N ASN A 69 -5.05 15.63 8.36
CA ASN A 69 -5.10 16.94 9.02
C ASN A 69 -3.93 17.83 8.56
N ASP A 70 -3.90 19.06 9.03
CA ASP A 70 -2.87 20.04 8.66
C ASP A 70 -1.45 19.66 9.15
N GLU A 71 -1.36 18.76 10.12
CA GLU A 71 -0.13 18.20 10.67
C GLU A 71 0.36 16.96 9.92
N GLY A 72 -0.39 16.50 8.88
CA GLY A 72 -0.04 15.33 8.07
C GLY A 72 -0.41 13.98 8.70
N GLN A 73 -1.30 13.97 9.70
CA GLN A 73 -1.82 12.73 10.28
C GLN A 73 -3.04 12.25 9.51
N ALA A 74 -3.07 10.97 9.17
CA ALA A 74 -4.20 10.37 8.48
C ALA A 74 -5.46 10.40 9.37
N LEU A 75 -6.56 10.88 8.80
CA LEU A 75 -7.87 11.00 9.47
C LEU A 75 -8.79 9.85 9.07
N GLN A 76 -9.06 9.74 7.78
CA GLN A 76 -10.00 8.79 7.20
C GLN A 76 -9.72 8.60 5.72
N PHE A 77 -10.39 7.65 5.10
CA PHE A 77 -10.47 7.55 3.65
C PHE A 77 -11.91 7.77 3.18
N GLU A 78 -12.04 8.38 2.01
CA GLU A 78 -13.31 8.61 1.32
C GLU A 78 -13.33 7.80 0.03
N ILE A 79 -14.39 7.00 -0.16
CA ILE A 79 -14.63 6.24 -1.39
C ILE A 79 -15.58 7.05 -2.25
N PHE A 80 -15.23 7.27 -3.51
CA PHE A 80 -16.08 7.96 -4.48
C PHE A 80 -16.94 6.95 -5.24
N ASP A 81 -18.16 7.37 -5.58
CA ASP A 81 -19.12 6.53 -6.32
C ASP A 81 -18.72 6.34 -7.79
N ASP A 82 -17.98 7.31 -8.36
CA ASP A 82 -17.56 7.30 -9.74
C ASP A 82 -16.10 6.82 -9.87
N ALA A 83 -15.85 5.98 -10.87
CA ALA A 83 -14.49 5.62 -11.26
C ALA A 83 -13.74 6.83 -11.84
N ASN A 84 -12.41 6.79 -11.77
CA ASN A 84 -11.57 7.80 -12.44
C ASN A 84 -11.80 7.76 -13.96
N PHE A 85 -11.95 8.93 -14.59
CA PHE A 85 -12.25 9.01 -16.00
C PHE A 85 -11.14 8.45 -16.90
N LEU A 86 -9.89 8.76 -16.56
CA LEU A 86 -8.70 8.27 -17.27
C LEU A 86 -7.52 8.16 -16.33
N VAL A 87 -6.75 7.07 -16.46
CA VAL A 87 -5.42 6.93 -15.88
C VAL A 87 -4.43 6.75 -17.00
N LEU A 88 -3.49 7.69 -17.13
CA LEU A 88 -2.45 7.67 -18.14
C LEU A 88 -1.11 7.32 -17.45
N VAL A 89 -0.62 6.11 -17.66
CA VAL A 89 0.67 5.68 -17.14
C VAL A 89 1.72 5.81 -18.23
N GLU A 90 2.69 6.71 -18.04
CA GLU A 90 3.88 6.81 -18.89
C GLU A 90 5.06 6.15 -18.16
N PRO A 91 5.45 4.91 -18.54
CA PRO A 91 6.45 4.15 -17.81
C PRO A 91 7.82 4.85 -17.74
N GLN A 92 8.16 5.67 -18.74
CA GLN A 92 9.42 6.43 -18.73
C GLN A 92 9.49 7.44 -17.59
N ILE A 93 8.36 8.05 -17.22
CA ILE A 93 8.30 8.98 -16.07
C ILE A 93 8.58 8.21 -14.79
N VAL A 94 7.94 7.03 -14.63
CA VAL A 94 8.13 6.17 -13.46
C VAL A 94 9.55 5.61 -13.39
N LEU A 95 10.15 5.27 -14.54
CA LEU A 95 11.53 4.78 -14.63
C LEU A 95 12.55 5.81 -14.11
N ASN A 96 12.28 7.10 -14.35
CA ASN A 96 13.15 8.20 -13.92
C ASN A 96 12.91 8.63 -12.46
N ALA A 97 11.94 8.05 -11.79
CA ALA A 97 11.67 8.33 -10.37
C ALA A 97 12.68 7.62 -9.46
N PRO A 98 12.89 8.11 -8.22
CA PRO A 98 13.72 7.41 -7.24
C PRO A 98 13.24 5.97 -6.99
N ALA A 99 14.19 5.02 -6.96
CA ALA A 99 13.89 3.57 -6.93
C ALA A 99 13.16 3.12 -5.66
N GLU A 100 13.29 3.85 -4.56
CA GLU A 100 12.58 3.57 -3.32
C GLU A 100 11.06 3.61 -3.48
N TYR A 101 10.52 4.38 -4.42
CA TYR A 101 9.07 4.42 -4.66
C TYR A 101 8.57 3.16 -5.36
N LEU A 102 9.32 2.62 -6.33
CA LEU A 102 8.97 1.34 -6.95
C LEU A 102 9.07 0.20 -5.93
N LEU A 103 10.13 0.19 -5.13
CA LEU A 103 10.33 -0.80 -4.07
C LEU A 103 9.20 -0.77 -3.04
N ALA A 104 8.78 0.42 -2.61
CA ALA A 104 7.63 0.59 -1.72
C ALA A 104 6.33 0.11 -2.38
N GLY A 105 6.14 0.41 -3.67
CA GLY A 105 4.98 -0.05 -4.44
C GLY A 105 4.89 -1.57 -4.55
N ILE A 106 6.02 -2.25 -4.72
CA ILE A 106 6.10 -3.71 -4.68
C ILE A 106 5.64 -4.23 -3.32
N GLY A 107 6.16 -3.65 -2.23
CA GLY A 107 5.81 -4.05 -0.87
C GLY A 107 4.33 -3.84 -0.53
N ASP A 108 3.77 -2.67 -0.87
CA ASP A 108 2.36 -2.36 -0.67
C ASP A 108 1.43 -3.29 -1.49
N THR A 109 1.82 -3.53 -2.74
CA THR A 109 0.97 -4.31 -3.66
C THR A 109 0.99 -5.80 -3.35
N LEU A 110 2.11 -6.35 -2.88
CA LEU A 110 2.18 -7.73 -2.38
C LEU A 110 1.16 -7.99 -1.25
N ALA A 111 0.96 -7.02 -0.36
CA ALA A 111 0.01 -7.16 0.76
C ALA A 111 -1.41 -7.48 0.28
N LYS A 112 -1.81 -7.02 -0.89
CA LYS A 112 -3.16 -7.23 -1.43
C LYS A 112 -3.55 -8.70 -1.53
N TRP A 113 -2.62 -9.59 -1.93
CA TRP A 113 -2.88 -11.03 -1.92
C TRP A 113 -2.93 -11.60 -0.50
N TYR A 114 -1.91 -11.31 0.30
CA TYR A 114 -1.77 -11.93 1.63
C TYR A 114 -2.87 -11.48 2.60
N GLU A 115 -3.42 -10.30 2.41
CA GLU A 115 -4.57 -9.81 3.19
C GLU A 115 -5.90 -10.30 2.62
N ALA A 116 -6.06 -10.35 1.28
CA ALA A 116 -7.29 -10.83 0.65
C ALA A 116 -7.62 -12.28 1.00
N VAL A 117 -6.64 -13.18 1.01
CA VAL A 117 -6.88 -14.61 1.34
C VAL A 117 -7.33 -14.83 2.76
N VAL A 118 -7.01 -13.92 3.68
CA VAL A 118 -7.48 -13.96 5.07
C VAL A 118 -8.90 -13.43 5.19
N LEU A 119 -9.21 -12.35 4.45
CA LEU A 119 -10.52 -11.70 4.46
C LEU A 119 -11.58 -12.49 3.68
N ALA A 120 -11.16 -13.36 2.77
CA ALA A 120 -12.01 -14.13 1.89
C ALA A 120 -11.58 -15.62 1.85
N PRO A 121 -11.71 -16.36 2.95
CA PRO A 121 -11.25 -17.75 3.03
C PRO A 121 -12.06 -18.72 2.13
N GLU A 122 -13.30 -18.37 1.76
CA GLU A 122 -14.18 -19.15 0.87
C GLU A 122 -14.62 -18.29 -0.33
N PRO A 123 -13.70 -17.96 -1.25
CA PRO A 123 -13.96 -17.00 -2.33
C PRO A 123 -15.05 -17.46 -3.29
N GLU A 124 -15.29 -18.76 -3.46
CA GLU A 124 -16.34 -19.32 -4.32
C GLU A 124 -17.76 -18.93 -3.88
N ASN A 125 -17.95 -18.59 -2.62
CA ASN A 125 -19.23 -18.16 -2.05
C ASN A 125 -19.46 -16.64 -2.18
N LEU A 126 -18.51 -15.89 -2.76
CA LEU A 126 -18.56 -14.44 -2.90
C LEU A 126 -19.08 -13.99 -4.27
N PRO A 127 -19.57 -12.74 -4.40
CA PRO A 127 -19.96 -12.16 -5.68
C PRO A 127 -18.83 -12.28 -6.73
N LEU A 128 -19.20 -12.40 -8.00
CA LEU A 128 -18.24 -12.54 -9.09
C LEU A 128 -17.20 -11.41 -9.13
N THR A 129 -17.62 -10.18 -8.90
CA THR A 129 -16.72 -9.02 -8.86
C THR A 129 -15.62 -9.18 -7.80
N VAL A 130 -15.99 -9.64 -6.60
CA VAL A 130 -15.04 -9.90 -5.50
C VAL A 130 -14.06 -11.01 -5.89
N ARG A 131 -14.57 -12.11 -6.50
CA ARG A 131 -13.69 -13.19 -7.01
C ARG A 131 -12.72 -12.70 -8.06
N LEU A 132 -13.14 -11.80 -8.95
CA LEU A 132 -12.25 -11.17 -9.94
C LEU A 132 -11.18 -10.31 -9.24
N GLY A 133 -11.53 -9.57 -8.19
CA GLY A 133 -10.58 -8.82 -7.38
C GLY A 133 -9.53 -9.74 -6.72
N ILE A 134 -9.96 -10.86 -6.13
CA ILE A 134 -9.06 -11.86 -5.52
C ILE A 134 -8.14 -12.50 -6.58
N ASN A 135 -8.69 -12.87 -7.75
CA ASN A 135 -7.89 -13.41 -8.85
C ASN A 135 -6.86 -12.38 -9.37
N SER A 136 -7.23 -11.10 -9.40
CA SER A 136 -6.28 -10.03 -9.70
C SER A 136 -5.17 -9.97 -8.66
N ALA A 137 -5.49 -10.10 -7.36
CA ALA A 137 -4.48 -10.12 -6.29
C ALA A 137 -3.51 -11.30 -6.43
N LEU A 138 -4.01 -12.47 -6.86
CA LEU A 138 -3.17 -13.64 -7.14
C LEU A 138 -2.21 -13.36 -8.31
N ALA A 139 -2.74 -12.87 -9.43
CA ALA A 139 -1.95 -12.60 -10.63
C ALA A 139 -0.84 -11.57 -10.37
N ILE A 140 -1.15 -10.46 -9.68
CA ILE A 140 -0.14 -9.43 -9.37
C ILE A 140 0.90 -9.93 -8.35
N ARG A 141 0.52 -10.78 -7.37
CA ARG A 141 1.49 -11.42 -6.49
C ARG A 141 2.54 -12.20 -7.27
N ASP A 142 2.10 -13.03 -8.22
CA ASP A 142 2.99 -13.88 -9.01
C ASP A 142 3.94 -13.02 -9.86
N VAL A 143 3.42 -12.02 -10.55
CA VAL A 143 4.24 -11.04 -11.30
C VAL A 143 5.26 -10.36 -10.40
N LEU A 144 4.85 -9.87 -9.22
CA LEU A 144 5.76 -9.17 -8.32
C LEU A 144 6.84 -10.09 -7.76
N LEU A 145 6.52 -11.33 -7.39
CA LEU A 145 7.53 -12.28 -6.90
C LEU A 145 8.52 -12.72 -7.97
N GLU A 146 8.08 -12.80 -9.24
CA GLU A 146 8.90 -13.26 -10.37
C GLU A 146 9.73 -12.13 -10.99
N ARG A 147 9.17 -10.90 -11.11
CA ARG A 147 9.71 -9.83 -11.95
C ARG A 147 10.36 -8.68 -11.19
N SER A 148 10.12 -8.54 -9.88
CA SER A 148 10.55 -7.34 -9.14
C SER A 148 12.07 -7.19 -9.10
N GLU A 149 12.84 -8.27 -8.96
CA GLU A 149 14.30 -8.19 -8.95
C GLU A 149 14.85 -7.63 -10.27
N GLU A 150 14.36 -8.16 -11.40
CA GLU A 150 14.73 -7.70 -12.74
C GLU A 150 14.27 -6.23 -12.93
N ALA A 151 13.03 -5.91 -12.60
CA ALA A 151 12.48 -4.57 -12.75
C ALA A 151 13.25 -3.50 -11.96
N LEU A 152 13.66 -3.80 -10.72
CA LEU A 152 14.47 -2.90 -9.89
C LEU A 152 15.88 -2.72 -10.47
N ALA A 153 16.50 -3.79 -10.99
CA ALA A 153 17.79 -3.71 -11.66
C ALA A 153 17.70 -2.91 -12.97
N ASP A 154 16.62 -3.10 -13.73
CA ASP A 154 16.37 -2.36 -14.98
C ASP A 154 16.17 -0.87 -14.71
N GLN A 155 15.42 -0.53 -13.65
CA GLN A 155 15.27 0.86 -13.23
C GLN A 155 16.63 1.51 -12.92
N GLN A 156 17.51 0.80 -12.20
CA GLN A 156 18.86 1.30 -11.90
C GLN A 156 19.71 1.53 -13.15
N ARG A 157 19.49 0.74 -14.21
CA ARG A 157 20.17 0.89 -15.51
C ARG A 157 19.48 1.88 -16.43
N GLY A 158 18.30 2.39 -16.08
CA GLY A 158 17.48 3.25 -16.93
C GLY A 158 16.88 2.49 -18.14
N GLU A 159 16.65 1.19 -18.02
CA GLU A 159 16.15 0.31 -19.08
C GLU A 159 14.63 0.10 -18.93
N LEU A 160 13.88 0.49 -19.95
CA LEU A 160 12.44 0.33 -20.00
C LEU A 160 12.07 -1.09 -20.50
N SER A 161 12.32 -2.09 -19.68
CA SER A 161 12.08 -3.51 -20.00
C SER A 161 10.61 -3.92 -19.86
N GLN A 162 10.29 -5.14 -20.29
CA GLN A 162 8.97 -5.73 -20.06
C GLN A 162 8.76 -6.03 -18.57
N ALA A 163 9.78 -6.50 -17.84
CA ALA A 163 9.69 -6.74 -16.40
C ALA A 163 9.35 -5.46 -15.63
N PHE A 164 9.98 -4.33 -15.98
CA PHE A 164 9.66 -3.03 -15.40
C PHE A 164 8.21 -2.62 -15.66
N ARG A 165 7.73 -2.76 -16.92
CA ARG A 165 6.33 -2.44 -17.27
C ARG A 165 5.34 -3.32 -16.53
N ASP A 166 5.59 -4.63 -16.47
CA ASP A 166 4.71 -5.58 -15.77
C ASP A 166 4.58 -5.24 -14.28
N VAL A 167 5.69 -4.85 -13.63
CA VAL A 167 5.67 -4.44 -12.21
C VAL A 167 4.92 -3.12 -12.01
N VAL A 168 5.11 -2.13 -12.89
CA VAL A 168 4.35 -0.86 -12.83
C VAL A 168 2.86 -1.11 -13.04
N ASP A 169 2.49 -1.94 -14.01
CA ASP A 169 1.10 -2.30 -14.29
C ASP A 169 0.47 -3.09 -13.13
N ALA A 170 1.24 -4.01 -12.52
CA ALA A 170 0.80 -4.73 -11.32
C ALA A 170 0.48 -3.79 -10.17
N ILE A 171 1.32 -2.76 -9.93
CA ILE A 171 1.13 -1.80 -8.85
C ILE A 171 -0.06 -0.88 -9.15
N VAL A 172 -0.08 -0.23 -10.31
CA VAL A 172 -1.07 0.82 -10.61
C VAL A 172 -2.42 0.22 -10.99
N ALA A 173 -2.48 -0.54 -12.07
CA ALA A 173 -3.72 -1.10 -12.58
C ALA A 173 -4.18 -2.32 -11.77
N GLY A 174 -3.29 -3.31 -11.59
CA GLY A 174 -3.60 -4.54 -10.86
C GLY A 174 -4.02 -4.25 -9.42
N GLY A 175 -3.22 -3.47 -8.69
CA GLY A 175 -3.54 -3.05 -7.32
C GLY A 175 -4.87 -2.29 -7.22
N GLY A 176 -5.17 -1.45 -8.21
CA GLY A 176 -6.44 -0.74 -8.32
C GLY A 176 -7.63 -1.65 -8.56
N MET A 177 -7.48 -2.64 -9.45
CA MET A 177 -8.51 -3.66 -9.71
C MET A 177 -8.83 -4.49 -8.47
N VAL A 178 -7.83 -4.86 -7.69
CA VAL A 178 -8.02 -5.60 -6.43
C VAL A 178 -8.95 -4.82 -5.51
N GLY A 179 -8.63 -3.56 -5.21
CA GLY A 179 -9.43 -2.73 -4.30
C GLY A 179 -10.79 -2.32 -4.88
N GLY A 180 -10.87 -2.10 -6.20
CA GLY A 180 -12.08 -1.65 -6.88
C GLY A 180 -13.12 -2.77 -7.07
N LEU A 181 -12.67 -4.00 -7.32
CA LEU A 181 -13.55 -5.16 -7.54
C LEU A 181 -13.81 -5.95 -6.26
N GLY A 182 -12.80 -6.03 -5.38
CA GLY A 182 -12.84 -6.88 -4.19
C GLY A 182 -13.46 -6.22 -2.96
N GLU A 183 -13.75 -4.93 -3.00
CA GLU A 183 -14.38 -4.17 -1.93
C GLU A 183 -13.66 -4.39 -0.58
N ARG A 184 -14.43 -4.60 0.51
CA ARG A 184 -13.90 -4.86 1.85
C ARG A 184 -13.06 -6.15 1.95
N TYR A 185 -13.31 -7.12 1.07
CA TYR A 185 -12.67 -8.44 1.10
C TYR A 185 -11.22 -8.44 0.60
N THR A 186 -10.74 -7.34 0.05
CA THR A 186 -9.38 -7.23 -0.51
C THR A 186 -8.67 -5.97 -0.07
N ARG A 187 -9.12 -5.32 1.00
CA ARG A 187 -8.53 -4.03 1.40
C ARG A 187 -7.32 -4.21 2.30
N VAL A 188 -7.54 -4.35 3.60
CA VAL A 188 -6.47 -4.32 4.62
C VAL A 188 -6.76 -5.35 5.71
N ALA A 189 -5.71 -5.97 6.26
CA ALA A 189 -5.77 -6.85 7.42
C ALA A 189 -4.61 -6.54 8.38
N ALA A 190 -3.81 -7.54 8.80
CA ALA A 190 -2.76 -7.31 9.78
C ALA A 190 -1.53 -6.60 9.21
N ALA A 191 -1.20 -6.78 7.94
CA ALA A 191 -0.02 -6.12 7.35
C ALA A 191 -0.11 -4.59 7.47
N HIS A 192 -1.26 -4.01 7.12
CA HIS A 192 -1.50 -2.59 7.25
C HIS A 192 -1.64 -2.14 8.72
N ALA A 193 -2.22 -2.96 9.60
CA ALA A 193 -2.29 -2.65 11.03
C ALA A 193 -0.89 -2.58 11.67
N VAL A 194 0.02 -3.49 11.29
CA VAL A 194 1.43 -3.46 11.72
C VAL A 194 2.13 -2.21 11.18
N HIS A 195 1.91 -1.85 9.91
CA HIS A 195 2.38 -0.58 9.36
C HIS A 195 1.91 0.60 10.22
N ASN A 196 0.61 0.67 10.55
CA ASN A 196 0.06 1.73 11.40
C ASN A 196 0.72 1.76 12.77
N GLY A 197 0.96 0.59 13.37
CA GLY A 197 1.73 0.46 14.61
C GLY A 197 3.14 1.02 14.50
N LEU A 198 3.85 0.73 13.42
CA LEU A 198 5.21 1.24 13.22
C LEU A 198 5.25 2.76 13.06
N THR A 199 4.19 3.40 12.54
CA THR A 199 4.17 4.87 12.36
C THR A 199 4.21 5.67 13.65
N VAL A 200 3.95 5.07 14.82
CA VAL A 200 4.06 5.77 16.11
C VAL A 200 5.51 6.04 16.53
N LEU A 201 6.46 5.41 15.86
CA LEU A 201 7.88 5.58 16.12
C LEU A 201 8.49 6.61 15.17
N PRO A 202 8.98 7.77 15.66
CA PRO A 202 9.48 8.84 14.80
C PRO A 202 10.60 8.39 13.84
N GLN A 203 11.46 7.46 14.27
CA GLN A 203 12.55 6.95 13.43
C GLN A 203 12.07 6.19 12.18
N THR A 204 10.81 5.74 12.15
CA THR A 204 10.23 5.04 11.00
C THR A 204 9.59 5.98 9.98
N GLU A 205 9.50 7.27 10.25
CA GLU A 205 8.86 8.28 9.40
C GLU A 205 9.52 8.37 8.01
N LYS A 206 10.84 8.22 7.95
CA LYS A 206 11.61 8.27 6.69
C LYS A 206 11.35 7.08 5.75
N TYR A 207 10.79 5.98 6.26
CA TYR A 207 10.46 4.81 5.45
C TYR A 207 9.08 4.98 4.81
N LEU A 208 9.00 4.69 3.52
CA LEU A 208 7.76 4.77 2.76
C LEU A 208 6.71 3.77 3.28
N HIS A 209 5.44 4.07 3.01
CA HIS A 209 4.29 3.27 3.42
C HIS A 209 4.47 1.80 3.08
N GLY A 210 4.67 1.47 1.80
CA GLY A 210 4.75 0.09 1.34
C GLY A 210 5.96 -0.68 1.88
N THR A 211 7.06 0.00 2.22
CA THR A 211 8.22 -0.62 2.87
C THR A 211 7.85 -1.18 4.26
N LYS A 212 7.07 -0.42 5.03
CA LYS A 212 6.56 -0.86 6.34
C LYS A 212 5.46 -1.90 6.21
N VAL A 213 4.60 -1.79 5.20
CA VAL A 213 3.56 -2.79 4.89
C VAL A 213 4.21 -4.13 4.54
N ALA A 214 5.28 -4.14 3.75
CA ALA A 214 6.03 -5.36 3.43
C ALA A 214 6.48 -6.11 4.68
N TYR A 215 7.08 -5.42 5.65
CA TYR A 215 7.41 -6.03 6.93
C TYR A 215 6.16 -6.55 7.68
N GLY A 216 5.06 -5.81 7.59
CA GLY A 216 3.77 -6.22 8.16
C GLY A 216 3.24 -7.53 7.58
N ILE A 217 3.50 -7.85 6.31
CA ILE A 217 3.12 -9.15 5.72
C ILE A 217 3.86 -10.30 6.41
N LEU A 218 5.15 -10.11 6.75
CA LEU A 218 5.92 -11.12 7.48
C LEU A 218 5.32 -11.39 8.86
N VAL A 219 4.96 -10.31 9.59
CA VAL A 219 4.32 -10.44 10.91
C VAL A 219 2.96 -11.12 10.79
N GLN A 220 2.14 -10.78 9.77
CA GLN A 220 0.87 -11.46 9.50
C GLN A 220 1.07 -12.96 9.24
N SER A 221 2.03 -13.32 8.40
CA SER A 221 2.33 -14.73 8.11
C SER A 221 2.78 -15.48 9.36
N ALA A 222 3.56 -14.83 10.23
CA ALA A 222 3.98 -15.40 11.52
C ALA A 222 2.80 -15.61 12.48
N LEU A 223 1.86 -14.65 12.55
CA LEU A 223 0.61 -14.74 13.34
C LEU A 223 -0.25 -15.92 12.89
N LEU A 224 -0.33 -16.15 11.57
CA LEU A 224 -1.12 -17.23 10.98
C LEU A 224 -0.41 -18.59 10.99
N GLY A 225 0.84 -18.66 11.48
CA GLY A 225 1.62 -19.90 11.49
C GLY A 225 2.03 -20.39 10.10
N GLN A 226 2.07 -19.51 9.10
CA GLN A 226 2.34 -19.82 7.69
C GLN A 226 3.86 -19.79 7.41
N ASP A 227 4.61 -20.74 7.95
CA ASP A 227 6.08 -20.76 7.91
C ASP A 227 6.63 -20.89 6.49
N ASP A 228 5.96 -21.64 5.60
CA ASP A 228 6.36 -21.77 4.20
C ASP A 228 6.20 -20.44 3.43
N VAL A 229 5.10 -19.71 3.70
CA VAL A 229 4.87 -18.37 3.13
C VAL A 229 5.92 -17.39 3.66
N LEU A 230 6.19 -17.44 4.97
CA LEU A 230 7.21 -16.59 5.59
C LEU A 230 8.59 -16.84 4.99
N ALA A 231 8.97 -18.11 4.77
CA ALA A 231 10.24 -18.48 4.12
C ALA A 231 10.32 -17.93 2.67
N GLN A 232 9.26 -18.11 1.89
CA GLN A 232 9.19 -17.58 0.52
C GLN A 232 9.34 -16.06 0.49
N LEU A 233 8.64 -15.36 1.38
CA LEU A 233 8.69 -13.90 1.46
C LEU A 233 10.06 -13.39 1.91
N VAL A 234 10.66 -13.99 2.93
CA VAL A 234 12.01 -13.60 3.39
C VAL A 234 13.03 -13.76 2.26
N ALA A 235 12.99 -14.88 1.52
CA ALA A 235 13.89 -15.09 0.39
C ALA A 235 13.65 -14.07 -0.75
N ALA A 236 12.40 -13.72 -1.07
CA ALA A 236 12.08 -12.70 -2.06
C ALA A 236 12.53 -11.31 -1.59
N TYR A 237 12.26 -10.93 -0.36
CA TYR A 237 12.60 -9.62 0.20
C TYR A 237 14.11 -9.38 0.26
N GLN A 238 14.91 -10.42 0.51
CA GLN A 238 16.37 -10.32 0.42
C GLN A 238 16.84 -9.95 -1.00
N ARG A 239 16.22 -10.52 -2.04
CA ARG A 239 16.54 -10.19 -3.44
C ARG A 239 16.10 -8.77 -3.81
N PHE A 240 14.96 -8.30 -3.28
CA PHE A 240 14.41 -6.99 -3.58
C PHE A 240 14.99 -5.85 -2.72
N ASN A 241 15.66 -6.15 -1.61
CA ASN A 241 16.03 -5.21 -0.54
C ASN A 241 14.82 -4.63 0.21
N LEU A 242 13.74 -5.41 0.36
CA LEU A 242 12.67 -5.11 1.29
C LEU A 242 13.07 -5.56 2.72
N PRO A 243 12.56 -4.90 3.77
CA PRO A 243 12.96 -5.21 5.14
C PRO A 243 12.46 -6.58 5.58
N THR A 244 13.37 -7.37 6.14
CA THR A 244 13.12 -8.68 6.75
C THR A 244 13.29 -8.64 8.27
N ARG A 245 13.77 -7.52 8.82
CA ARG A 245 14.01 -7.28 10.24
C ARG A 245 13.63 -5.86 10.63
N LEU A 246 13.19 -5.67 11.87
CA LEU A 246 12.88 -4.36 12.45
C LEU A 246 14.06 -3.40 12.42
N ARG A 247 15.29 -3.90 12.60
CA ARG A 247 16.49 -3.06 12.52
C ARG A 247 16.69 -2.40 11.15
N GLU A 248 16.12 -2.97 10.10
CA GLU A 248 16.14 -2.43 8.74
C GLU A 248 15.12 -1.29 8.56
N LEU A 249 14.28 -1.08 9.59
CA LEU A 249 13.37 0.04 9.80
C LEU A 249 13.78 0.92 10.99
N ASP A 250 15.05 0.83 11.43
CA ASP A 250 15.61 1.53 12.60
C ASP A 250 14.86 1.26 13.93
N VAL A 251 14.27 0.07 14.04
CA VAL A 251 13.60 -0.36 15.28
C VAL A 251 14.39 -1.50 15.90
N ASP A 252 14.81 -1.31 17.16
CA ASP A 252 15.44 -2.38 17.95
C ASP A 252 14.35 -3.22 18.62
N ILE A 253 14.28 -4.51 18.28
CA ILE A 253 13.35 -5.49 18.89
C ILE A 253 13.53 -5.58 20.41
N ASN A 254 14.74 -5.34 20.94
CA ASN A 254 15.03 -5.37 22.36
C ASN A 254 14.58 -4.11 23.11
N ASN A 255 14.24 -3.05 22.41
CA ASN A 255 13.63 -1.86 23.00
C ASN A 255 12.15 -2.15 23.31
N ARG A 256 11.92 -2.64 24.55
CA ARG A 256 10.58 -3.05 25.00
C ARG A 256 9.56 -1.90 24.91
N ASP A 257 9.94 -0.70 25.31
CA ASP A 257 9.04 0.44 25.31
C ASP A 257 8.59 0.84 23.89
N ALA A 258 9.52 0.79 22.92
CA ALA A 258 9.20 1.05 21.53
C ALA A 258 8.28 -0.04 20.97
N LEU A 259 8.61 -1.32 21.21
CA LEU A 259 7.80 -2.44 20.73
C LEU A 259 6.41 -2.46 21.37
N ASP A 260 6.29 -2.12 22.67
CA ASP A 260 5.00 -2.02 23.37
C ASP A 260 4.11 -0.94 22.76
N LYS A 261 4.68 0.21 22.37
CA LYS A 261 3.93 1.25 21.64
C LYS A 261 3.42 0.75 20.29
N VAL A 262 4.26 0.07 19.52
CA VAL A 262 3.87 -0.52 18.23
C VAL A 262 2.74 -1.52 18.43
N ILE A 263 2.90 -2.46 19.36
CA ILE A 263 1.90 -3.50 19.66
C ILE A 263 0.58 -2.88 20.10
N THR A 264 0.62 -1.91 21.03
CA THR A 264 -0.57 -1.23 21.53
C THR A 264 -1.32 -0.52 20.40
N HIS A 265 -0.60 0.14 19.50
CA HIS A 265 -1.22 0.84 18.38
C HIS A 265 -1.78 -0.15 17.34
N THR A 266 -1.04 -1.21 17.01
CA THR A 266 -1.48 -2.28 16.09
C THR A 266 -2.76 -2.99 16.58
N LEU A 267 -2.95 -3.10 17.90
CA LEU A 267 -4.10 -3.77 18.51
C LEU A 267 -5.25 -2.82 18.86
N ARG A 268 -5.23 -1.55 18.43
CA ARG A 268 -6.39 -0.65 18.65
C ARG A 268 -7.67 -1.26 18.05
N PRO A 269 -8.84 -1.05 18.65
CA PRO A 269 -10.11 -1.64 18.17
C PRO A 269 -10.48 -1.25 16.74
N VAL A 270 -9.94 -0.15 16.22
CA VAL A 270 -10.19 0.35 14.86
C VAL A 270 -9.31 -0.30 13.79
N GLU A 271 -8.28 -1.04 14.22
CA GLU A 271 -7.31 -1.63 13.29
C GLU A 271 -7.82 -2.92 12.66
N SER A 272 -7.42 -3.13 11.43
CA SER A 272 -7.83 -4.27 10.60
C SER A 272 -7.23 -5.62 11.00
N ILE A 273 -6.28 -5.65 11.93
CA ILE A 273 -5.71 -6.91 12.46
C ILE A 273 -6.79 -7.81 13.07
N HIS A 274 -7.86 -7.23 13.59
CA HIS A 274 -8.98 -7.96 14.20
C HIS A 274 -9.82 -8.78 13.20
N TYR A 275 -9.54 -8.67 11.91
CA TYR A 275 -10.13 -9.55 10.89
C TYR A 275 -9.41 -10.90 10.76
N LEU A 276 -8.25 -11.07 11.41
CA LEU A 276 -7.56 -12.37 11.42
C LEU A 276 -8.32 -13.41 12.25
N PRO A 277 -8.36 -14.67 11.79
CA PRO A 277 -9.02 -15.77 12.50
C PRO A 277 -8.11 -16.35 13.61
N VAL A 278 -7.51 -15.48 14.42
CA VAL A 278 -6.60 -15.84 15.53
C VAL A 278 -6.92 -15.04 16.77
N GLU A 279 -6.67 -15.60 17.93
CA GLU A 279 -6.77 -14.86 19.18
C GLU A 279 -5.64 -13.82 19.25
N LEU A 280 -6.00 -12.57 19.45
CA LEU A 280 -5.08 -11.43 19.46
C LEU A 280 -4.89 -10.92 20.90
N THR A 281 -3.68 -11.10 21.41
CA THR A 281 -3.21 -10.49 22.63
C THR A 281 -1.85 -9.79 22.41
N PRO A 282 -1.45 -8.85 23.28
CA PRO A 282 -0.10 -8.28 23.19
C PRO A 282 1.02 -9.31 23.17
N GLY A 283 0.86 -10.42 23.91
CA GLY A 283 1.84 -11.51 23.94
C GLY A 283 1.91 -12.29 22.63
N VAL A 284 0.76 -12.57 22.01
CA VAL A 284 0.68 -13.27 20.70
C VAL A 284 1.31 -12.41 19.61
N LEU A 285 1.00 -11.13 19.57
CA LEU A 285 1.58 -10.23 18.57
C LEU A 285 3.10 -10.05 18.79
N ARG A 286 3.55 -9.94 20.04
CA ARG A 286 4.98 -9.90 20.37
C ARG A 286 5.72 -11.15 19.88
N ALA A 287 5.17 -12.33 20.15
CA ALA A 287 5.74 -13.59 19.70
C ALA A 287 5.84 -13.67 18.16
N ALA A 288 4.88 -13.08 17.44
CA ALA A 288 4.95 -12.99 15.98
C ALA A 288 6.10 -12.07 15.50
N PHE A 289 6.31 -10.92 16.13
CA PHE A 289 7.49 -10.07 15.86
C PHE A 289 8.79 -10.83 16.13
N GLU A 290 8.92 -11.47 17.30
CA GLU A 290 10.10 -12.24 17.68
C GLU A 290 10.35 -13.41 16.71
N LYS A 291 9.30 -14.08 16.25
CA LYS A 291 9.40 -15.14 15.24
C LYS A 291 9.97 -14.60 13.92
N VAL A 292 9.50 -13.45 13.43
CA VAL A 292 10.05 -12.82 12.22
C VAL A 292 11.52 -12.46 12.42
N GLU A 293 11.90 -11.92 13.59
CA GLU A 293 13.29 -11.52 13.88
C GLU A 293 14.26 -12.71 13.96
N THR A 294 13.78 -13.87 14.36
CA THR A 294 14.60 -15.09 14.51
C THR A 294 14.47 -16.06 13.34
N PHE A 295 13.57 -15.79 12.39
CA PHE A 295 13.31 -16.68 11.25
C PHE A 295 14.57 -16.85 10.39
N PRO A 296 14.92 -18.08 9.94
CA PRO A 296 16.07 -18.31 9.05
C PRO A 296 16.04 -17.45 7.79
N ARG A 297 17.23 -17.07 7.31
CA ARG A 297 17.42 -16.29 6.04
C ARG A 297 17.90 -17.20 4.94
#